data_1f7036e0051e2cf0d68d3a7c7424a65f
#
_entry.id   1f7036e0051e2cf0d68d3a7c7424a65f
#
_cell.length_a   1.000
_cell.length_b   1.000
_cell.length_c   1.000
_cell.angle_alpha   90.00
_cell.angle_beta   90.00
_cell.angle_gamma   90.00
#
_symmetry.space_group_name_H-M   'P 1'
#
loop_
_entity.id
_entity.type
_entity.pdbx_description
1 polymer ?
#
loop_
_entity_poly.entity_id
_entity_poly.type
_entity_poly.pdbx_seq_one_letter_code
_entity_poly.pdbx_strand_id
1 'polypeptide(L)'
;MAAEKSFESALKRWLESEGIYALGTPEQDMVAEPCGYWEKRWGGGKYTKAGMPDMHIVVKGISIEAELKAPNGKPSELQIQKLNQIDDSGCIGLVLFPKDFENFKKLIRYIKTSAMDWRDIATYSGLQRGWRE
;
A
#
# COMPACT_ATOMS: atom_id res chain seq x y z
N MET A 1 -0.58 10.18 -17.37
CA MET A 1 -1.75 9.86 -18.19
C MET A 1 -3.02 10.14 -17.40
N ALA A 2 -4.03 10.73 -18.04
CA ALA A 2 -5.27 11.08 -17.36
C ALA A 2 -6.00 9.87 -16.76
N ALA A 3 -6.06 8.75 -17.49
CA ALA A 3 -6.73 7.54 -17.04
C ALA A 3 -6.04 6.92 -15.80
N GLU A 4 -4.73 6.94 -15.77
CA GLU A 4 -3.96 6.45 -14.62
C GLU A 4 -4.17 7.34 -13.40
N LYS A 5 -4.15 8.67 -13.58
CA LYS A 5 -4.40 9.62 -12.48
C LYS A 5 -5.82 9.52 -11.95
N SER A 6 -6.80 9.29 -12.83
CA SER A 6 -8.19 9.08 -12.42
C SER A 6 -8.34 7.83 -11.56
N PHE A 7 -7.67 6.75 -11.95
CA PHE A 7 -7.65 5.51 -11.19
C PHE A 7 -6.97 5.70 -9.84
N GLU A 8 -5.81 6.35 -9.83
CA GLU A 8 -5.08 6.65 -8.60
C GLU A 8 -5.96 7.45 -7.63
N SER A 9 -6.64 8.49 -8.13
CA SER A 9 -7.52 9.31 -7.30
C SER A 9 -8.69 8.50 -6.74
N ALA A 10 -9.29 7.63 -7.56
CA ALA A 10 -10.38 6.77 -7.11
C ALA A 10 -9.90 5.77 -6.04
N LEU A 11 -8.71 5.22 -6.22
CA LEU A 11 -8.11 4.30 -5.27
C LEU A 11 -7.87 4.97 -3.92
N LYS A 12 -7.28 6.17 -3.94
CA LYS A 12 -7.04 6.95 -2.72
C LYS A 12 -8.34 7.27 -1.99
N ARG A 13 -9.35 7.75 -2.70
CA ARG A 13 -10.65 8.06 -2.09
C ARG A 13 -11.29 6.82 -1.48
N TRP A 14 -11.17 5.69 -2.14
CA TRP A 14 -11.72 4.46 -1.59
C TRP A 14 -10.98 4.03 -0.32
N LEU A 15 -9.65 4.08 -0.33
CA LEU A 15 -8.85 3.76 0.87
C LEU A 15 -9.24 4.67 2.04
N GLU A 16 -9.43 5.97 1.78
CA GLU A 16 -9.86 6.93 2.79
C GLU A 16 -11.24 6.58 3.33
N SER A 17 -12.16 6.13 2.47
CA SER A 17 -13.49 5.68 2.91
C SER A 17 -13.43 4.47 3.83
N GLU A 18 -12.35 3.69 3.75
CA GLU A 18 -12.10 2.53 4.62
C GLU A 18 -11.28 2.90 5.87
N GLY A 19 -11.02 4.18 6.10
CA GLY A 19 -10.23 4.65 7.23
C GLY A 19 -8.73 4.54 7.03
N ILE A 20 -8.26 4.41 5.80
CA ILE A 20 -6.85 4.26 5.46
C ILE A 20 -6.41 5.52 4.72
N TYR A 21 -5.72 6.41 5.41
CA TYR A 21 -5.27 7.70 4.89
C TYR A 21 -3.78 7.69 4.63
N ALA A 22 -3.30 8.74 4.00
CA ALA A 22 -1.87 8.91 3.78
C ALA A 22 -1.14 9.06 5.11
N LEU A 23 -0.01 8.40 5.23
CA LEU A 23 0.83 8.46 6.43
C LEU A 23 1.26 9.91 6.71
N GLY A 24 1.17 10.33 7.96
CA GLY A 24 1.60 11.66 8.38
C GLY A 24 0.58 12.76 8.14
N THR A 25 -0.63 12.43 7.72
CA THR A 25 -1.69 13.43 7.53
C THR A 25 -2.53 13.59 8.80
N PRO A 26 -3.15 14.77 9.01
CA PRO A 26 -4.05 14.96 10.15
C PRO A 26 -5.21 13.96 10.13
N GLU A 27 -5.73 13.62 8.97
CA GLU A 27 -6.82 12.65 8.81
C GLU A 27 -6.42 11.28 9.35
N GLN A 28 -5.20 10.82 9.07
CA GLN A 28 -4.70 9.54 9.60
C GLN A 28 -4.53 9.62 11.12
N ASP A 29 -4.06 10.76 11.64
CA ASP A 29 -3.86 10.96 13.09
C ASP A 29 -5.19 10.88 13.85
N MET A 30 -6.30 11.22 13.22
CA MET A 30 -7.63 11.26 13.85
C MET A 30 -8.36 9.93 13.83
N VAL A 31 -7.82 8.90 13.16
CA VAL A 31 -8.45 7.58 13.14
C VAL A 31 -8.33 6.95 14.54
N ALA A 32 -9.47 6.63 15.15
CA ALA A 32 -9.51 6.11 16.53
C ALA A 32 -8.85 4.73 16.63
N GLU A 33 -9.12 3.86 15.67
CA GLU A 33 -8.54 2.51 15.61
C GLU A 33 -7.92 2.29 14.23
N PRO A 34 -6.68 2.78 14.02
CA PRO A 34 -6.05 2.67 12.71
C PRO A 34 -5.85 1.20 12.30
N CYS A 35 -6.24 0.88 11.08
CA CYS A 35 -6.01 -0.44 10.52
C CYS A 35 -4.92 -0.43 9.44
N GLY A 36 -4.49 0.75 9.01
CA GLY A 36 -3.48 0.87 7.97
C GLY A 36 -3.26 2.30 7.53
N TYR A 37 -2.39 2.45 6.59
CA TYR A 37 -2.06 3.74 5.95
C TYR A 37 -1.55 3.48 4.54
N TRP A 38 -1.39 4.55 3.74
CA TRP A 38 -0.73 4.45 2.45
C TRP A 38 0.27 5.59 2.25
N GLU A 39 1.22 5.36 1.38
CA GLU A 39 2.17 6.36 0.93
C GLU A 39 2.27 6.30 -0.59
N LYS A 40 2.26 7.47 -1.21
CA LYS A 40 2.53 7.61 -2.63
C LYS A 40 4.02 7.83 -2.84
N ARG A 41 4.62 7.08 -3.75
CA ARG A 41 5.99 7.35 -4.16
C ARG A 41 5.99 8.30 -5.36
N TRP A 42 6.71 9.38 -5.22
CA TRP A 42 6.85 10.36 -6.29
C TRP A 42 8.08 9.99 -7.12
N GLY A 43 7.89 9.77 -8.44
CA GLY A 43 8.97 9.46 -9.35
C GLY A 43 9.83 10.67 -9.68
N GLY A 44 11.03 10.44 -10.24
CA GLY A 44 11.87 11.47 -10.82
C GLY A 44 12.74 12.25 -9.83
N GLY A 45 12.72 11.93 -8.55
CA GLY A 45 13.59 12.55 -7.57
C GLY A 45 15.01 11.96 -7.60
N LYS A 46 15.99 12.77 -7.21
CA LYS A 46 17.40 12.37 -7.18
C LYS A 46 17.65 11.11 -6.35
N TYR A 47 16.85 10.91 -5.30
CA TYR A 47 17.01 9.79 -4.37
C TYR A 47 15.95 8.71 -4.55
N THR A 48 15.07 8.83 -5.54
CA THR A 48 14.06 7.84 -5.83
C THR A 48 14.67 6.68 -6.62
N LYS A 49 14.52 5.47 -6.13
CA LYS A 49 14.98 4.29 -6.86
C LYS A 49 14.08 4.05 -8.07
N ALA A 50 14.73 3.84 -9.23
CA ALA A 50 13.98 3.54 -10.45
C ALA A 50 13.25 2.21 -10.32
N GLY A 51 12.06 2.13 -10.90
CA GLY A 51 11.27 0.90 -10.96
C GLY A 51 10.50 0.57 -9.69
N MET A 52 10.53 1.43 -8.67
CA MET A 52 9.75 1.20 -7.45
C MET A 52 8.24 1.36 -7.74
N PRO A 53 7.38 0.54 -7.10
CA PRO A 53 5.94 0.68 -7.23
C PRO A 53 5.44 2.06 -6.79
N ASP A 54 4.33 2.50 -7.37
CA ASP A 54 3.77 3.83 -7.14
C ASP A 54 3.28 4.06 -5.72
N MET A 55 2.69 3.03 -5.11
CA MET A 55 2.07 3.17 -3.79
C MET A 55 2.49 2.04 -2.87
N HIS A 56 2.76 2.41 -1.63
CA HIS A 56 2.94 1.48 -0.52
C HIS A 56 1.70 1.56 0.37
N ILE A 57 1.04 0.45 0.56
CA ILE A 57 -0.19 0.37 1.36
C ILE A 57 0.04 -0.67 2.45
N VAL A 58 -0.23 -0.29 3.68
CA VAL A 58 -0.12 -1.21 4.82
C VAL A 58 -1.51 -1.38 5.43
N VAL A 59 -1.95 -2.62 5.57
CA VAL A 59 -3.22 -2.95 6.21
C VAL A 59 -2.98 -4.05 7.23
N LYS A 60 -3.24 -3.75 8.50
CA LYS A 60 -3.03 -4.69 9.61
C LYS A 60 -1.65 -5.34 9.58
N GLY A 61 -0.64 -4.55 9.28
CA GLY A 61 0.74 -5.01 9.23
C GLY A 61 1.15 -5.71 7.95
N ILE A 62 0.22 -5.94 7.03
CA ILE A 62 0.52 -6.55 5.73
C ILE A 62 0.91 -5.46 4.75
N SER A 63 2.10 -5.58 4.17
CA SER A 63 2.66 -4.63 3.24
C SER A 63 2.25 -4.97 1.81
N ILE A 64 1.62 -4.02 1.14
CA ILE A 64 1.17 -4.14 -0.25
C ILE A 64 1.89 -3.08 -1.05
N GLU A 65 2.56 -3.49 -2.11
CA GLU A 65 3.22 -2.58 -3.05
C GLU A 65 2.46 -2.63 -4.37
N ALA A 66 1.96 -1.49 -4.80
CA ALA A 66 1.09 -1.43 -5.97
C ALA A 66 1.66 -0.51 -7.05
N GLU A 67 1.81 -1.06 -8.24
CA GLU A 67 2.12 -0.32 -9.45
C GLU A 67 0.81 -0.07 -10.18
N LEU A 68 0.44 1.20 -10.38
CA LEU A 68 -0.82 1.59 -11.01
C LEU A 68 -0.62 1.80 -12.50
N LYS A 69 -1.51 1.28 -13.30
CA LYS A 69 -1.46 1.40 -14.76
C LYS A 69 -2.80 1.83 -15.34
N ALA A 70 -2.74 2.60 -16.42
CA ALA A 70 -3.90 2.87 -17.26
C ALA A 70 -4.34 1.58 -17.98
N PRO A 71 -5.58 1.50 -18.51
CA PRO A 71 -6.07 0.27 -19.15
C PRO A 71 -5.15 -0.30 -20.23
N ASN A 72 -4.45 0.55 -20.97
CA ASN A 72 -3.52 0.13 -22.02
C ASN A 72 -2.05 0.21 -21.58
N GLY A 73 -1.82 0.47 -20.30
CA GLY A 73 -0.48 0.58 -19.76
C GLY A 73 0.20 -0.77 -19.61
N LYS A 74 1.52 -0.73 -19.48
CA LYS A 74 2.33 -1.92 -19.29
C LYS A 74 3.50 -1.58 -18.37
N PRO A 75 3.78 -2.41 -17.35
CA PRO A 75 4.95 -2.16 -16.51
C PRO A 75 6.24 -2.37 -17.30
N SER A 76 7.26 -1.60 -16.99
CA SER A 76 8.59 -1.77 -17.56
C SER A 76 9.24 -3.04 -16.98
N GLU A 77 10.31 -3.52 -17.63
CA GLU A 77 11.06 -4.66 -17.12
C GLU A 77 11.63 -4.40 -15.73
N LEU A 78 12.10 -3.18 -15.47
CA LEU A 78 12.63 -2.81 -14.16
C LEU A 78 11.52 -2.80 -13.09
N GLN A 79 10.34 -2.29 -13.43
CA GLN A 79 9.18 -2.33 -12.54
C GLN A 79 8.79 -3.76 -12.20
N ILE A 80 8.76 -4.64 -13.20
CA ILE A 80 8.45 -6.06 -13.00
C ILE A 80 9.49 -6.71 -12.07
N GLN A 81 10.78 -6.46 -12.33
CA GLN A 81 11.87 -7.02 -11.53
C GLN A 81 11.75 -6.59 -10.06
N LYS A 82 11.54 -5.30 -9.81
CA LYS A 82 11.41 -4.78 -8.45
C LYS A 82 10.18 -5.35 -7.76
N LEU A 83 9.06 -5.38 -8.45
CA LEU A 83 7.82 -5.88 -7.88
C LEU A 83 7.93 -7.36 -7.51
N ASN A 84 8.56 -8.16 -8.36
CA ASN A 84 8.78 -9.57 -8.09
C ASN A 84 9.70 -9.79 -6.88
N GLN A 85 10.75 -8.99 -6.74
CA GLN A 85 11.62 -9.05 -5.56
C GLN A 85 10.86 -8.74 -4.28
N ILE A 86 9.98 -7.75 -4.32
CA ILE A 86 9.14 -7.35 -3.19
C ILE A 86 8.18 -8.49 -2.84
N ASP A 87 7.49 -9.03 -3.84
CA ASP A 87 6.53 -10.12 -3.64
C ASP A 87 7.22 -11.38 -3.09
N ASP A 88 8.35 -11.75 -3.64
CA ASP A 88 9.13 -12.90 -3.19
C ASP A 88 9.64 -12.73 -1.75
N SER A 89 9.74 -11.50 -1.28
CA SER A 89 10.20 -11.20 0.09
C SER A 89 9.09 -11.30 1.14
N GLY A 90 7.86 -11.62 0.73
CA GLY A 90 6.74 -11.81 1.65
C GLY A 90 5.75 -10.66 1.70
N CYS A 91 6.00 -9.58 0.96
CA CYS A 91 5.00 -8.52 0.75
C CYS A 91 4.05 -8.94 -0.37
N ILE A 92 2.96 -8.22 -0.53
CA ILE A 92 2.05 -8.44 -1.66
C ILE A 92 2.41 -7.42 -2.74
N GLY A 93 2.97 -7.87 -3.86
CA GLY A 93 3.29 -7.02 -5.00
C GLY A 93 2.21 -7.13 -6.05
N LEU A 94 1.65 -5.99 -6.48
CA LEU A 94 0.53 -5.96 -7.41
C LEU A 94 0.78 -4.96 -8.54
N VAL A 95 0.39 -5.36 -9.76
CA VAL A 95 0.16 -4.41 -10.84
C VAL A 95 -1.35 -4.25 -10.91
N LEU A 96 -1.84 -3.03 -10.71
CA LEU A 96 -3.27 -2.75 -10.68
C LEU A 96 -3.68 -1.93 -11.90
N PHE A 97 -4.62 -2.49 -12.64
CA PHE A 97 -5.34 -1.79 -13.71
C PHE A 97 -6.72 -1.41 -13.16
N PRO A 98 -7.43 -0.47 -13.80
CA PRO A 98 -8.79 -0.12 -13.34
C PRO A 98 -9.73 -1.33 -13.22
N LYS A 99 -9.57 -2.33 -14.10
CA LYS A 99 -10.37 -3.58 -14.05
C LYS A 99 -10.16 -4.38 -12.75
N ASP A 100 -9.04 -4.16 -12.06
CA ASP A 100 -8.68 -4.90 -10.86
C ASP A 100 -9.24 -4.27 -9.59
N PHE A 101 -9.88 -3.11 -9.69
CA PHE A 101 -10.27 -2.31 -8.53
C PHE A 101 -11.20 -3.07 -7.59
N GLU A 102 -12.21 -3.74 -8.13
CA GLU A 102 -13.16 -4.47 -7.27
C GLU A 102 -12.47 -5.63 -6.53
N ASN A 103 -11.57 -6.35 -7.19
CA ASN A 103 -10.81 -7.41 -6.54
C ASN A 103 -9.83 -6.86 -5.50
N PHE A 104 -9.25 -5.70 -5.77
CA PHE A 104 -8.40 -5.02 -4.78
C PHE A 104 -9.19 -4.66 -3.53
N LYS A 105 -10.41 -4.14 -3.68
CA LYS A 105 -11.29 -3.83 -2.55
C LYS A 105 -11.57 -5.08 -1.71
N LYS A 106 -11.81 -6.20 -2.36
CA LYS A 106 -12.04 -7.49 -1.68
C LYS A 106 -10.81 -7.91 -0.88
N LEU A 107 -9.63 -7.76 -1.44
CA LEU A 107 -8.37 -8.07 -0.77
C LEU A 107 -8.21 -7.24 0.51
N ILE A 108 -8.38 -5.94 0.42
CA ILE A 108 -8.25 -5.04 1.56
C ILE A 108 -9.25 -5.40 2.66
N ARG A 109 -10.51 -5.63 2.30
CA ARG A 109 -11.56 -6.00 3.26
C ARG A 109 -11.27 -7.35 3.93
N TYR A 110 -10.75 -8.31 3.17
CA TYR A 110 -10.34 -9.58 3.72
C TYR A 110 -9.25 -9.41 4.78
N ILE A 111 -8.23 -8.63 4.48
CA ILE A 111 -7.14 -8.35 5.41
C ILE A 111 -7.66 -7.63 6.66
N LYS A 112 -8.52 -6.62 6.49
CA LYS A 112 -9.09 -5.84 7.60
C LYS A 112 -9.86 -6.73 8.60
N THR A 113 -10.51 -7.77 8.12
CA THR A 113 -11.29 -8.67 8.96
C THR A 113 -10.47 -9.83 9.53
N SER A 114 -9.18 -9.91 9.17
CA SER A 114 -8.28 -10.94 9.71
C SER A 114 -8.04 -10.72 11.21
N ALA A 115 -7.97 -11.81 11.95
CA ALA A 115 -7.67 -11.79 13.39
C ALA A 115 -6.16 -11.72 13.68
N MET A 116 -5.31 -11.78 12.66
CA MET A 116 -3.85 -11.81 12.85
C MET A 116 -3.30 -10.48 13.35
N ASP A 117 -2.42 -10.53 14.36
CA ASP A 117 -1.70 -9.38 14.87
C ASP A 117 -0.22 -9.77 15.06
N TRP A 118 0.63 -9.31 14.16
CA TRP A 118 2.06 -9.64 14.15
C TRP A 118 2.87 -8.86 15.19
N ARG A 119 2.27 -7.85 15.83
CA ARG A 119 2.98 -7.00 16.79
C ARG A 119 3.37 -7.78 18.05
N ASP A 120 2.61 -8.80 18.37
CA ASP A 120 2.87 -9.63 19.55
C ASP A 120 4.22 -10.35 19.48
N ILE A 121 4.69 -10.65 18.27
CA ILE A 121 6.00 -11.29 18.07
C ILE A 121 7.13 -10.42 18.66
N ALA A 122 7.06 -9.12 18.42
CA ALA A 122 8.05 -8.19 18.97
C ALA A 122 8.02 -8.20 20.50
N THR A 123 6.82 -8.23 21.08
CA THR A 123 6.64 -8.28 22.53
C THR A 123 7.23 -9.57 23.11
N TYR A 124 6.96 -10.72 22.51
CA TYR A 124 7.54 -11.99 22.92
C TYR A 124 9.06 -12.02 22.78
N SER A 125 9.59 -11.28 21.84
CA SER A 125 11.04 -11.16 21.64
C SER A 125 11.70 -10.15 22.58
N GLY A 126 10.93 -9.53 23.47
CA GLY A 126 11.44 -8.53 24.42
C GLY A 126 11.73 -7.17 23.80
N LEU A 127 11.22 -6.93 22.59
CA LEU A 127 11.44 -5.66 21.90
C LEU A 127 10.31 -4.66 22.19
N GLN A 128 10.69 -3.40 22.34
CA GLN A 128 9.72 -2.33 22.54
C GLN A 128 9.01 -1.99 21.22
N ARG A 129 7.68 -1.93 21.28
CA ARG A 129 6.87 -1.55 20.13
C ARG A 129 6.56 -0.06 20.19
N GLY A 130 6.94 0.66 19.12
CA GLY A 130 6.73 2.09 19.06
C GLY A 130 7.55 2.84 20.09
N TRP A 131 7.27 4.12 20.22
CA TRP A 131 7.88 4.96 21.23
C TRP A 131 6.77 5.79 21.87
N ARG A 132 6.42 5.46 23.10
CA ARG A 132 5.35 6.14 23.86
C ARG A 132 5.91 6.63 25.18
N GLU A 133 5.74 7.91 25.43
CA GLU A 133 6.15 8.55 26.67
C GLU A 133 5.03 8.60 27.69
#